data_da864f5e27022cb7b9c8b9b39c5fe065
#
_entry.id   da864f5e27022cb7b9c8b9b39c5fe065
#
_cell.length_a   1.000
_cell.length_b   1.000
_cell.length_c   1.000
_cell.angle_alpha   90.00
_cell.angle_beta   90.00
_cell.angle_gamma   90.00
#
_symmetry.space_group_name_H-M   'P 1'
#
loop_
_entity.id
_entity.type
_entity.pdbx_description
1 polymer ?
#
loop_
_entity_poly.entity_id
_entity_poly.type
_entity_poly.pdbx_seq_one_letter_code
_entity_poly.pdbx_strand_id
1 'polypeptide(L)'
;MRAKPAFLALVLLLAASPAFAASFDCNKASAMDELAVCNDRELSELDIRMATMFDLITGLVPMGTRGAIQDEQLAWLKERTACASDRSCLRRSYRTRIDALQKHYDDIRSRGPF
;
A
#
# COMPACT_ATOMS: atom_id res chain seq x y z
N MET A 1 7.23 3.29 65.25
CA MET A 1 7.50 2.55 64.00
C MET A 1 6.67 3.14 62.86
N ARG A 2 7.32 3.80 61.93
CA ARG A 2 6.62 4.42 60.77
C ARG A 2 6.77 3.49 59.58
N ALA A 3 5.65 2.93 59.13
CA ALA A 3 5.60 2.16 57.88
C ALA A 3 5.68 3.13 56.71
N LYS A 4 6.67 2.96 55.83
CA LYS A 4 6.77 3.71 54.58
C LYS A 4 5.87 3.03 53.55
N PRO A 5 4.97 3.75 52.86
CA PRO A 5 4.23 3.14 51.77
C PRO A 5 5.17 2.95 50.58
N ALA A 6 5.36 1.71 50.16
CA ALA A 6 6.02 1.39 48.90
C ALA A 6 5.05 1.73 47.78
N PHE A 7 5.31 2.80 47.03
CA PHE A 7 4.62 3.10 45.78
C PHE A 7 5.11 2.11 44.72
N LEU A 8 4.28 1.12 44.45
CA LEU A 8 4.44 0.22 43.30
C LEU A 8 4.04 1.01 42.04
N ALA A 9 5.04 1.55 41.34
CA ALA A 9 4.82 2.17 40.04
C ALA A 9 4.53 1.04 39.02
N LEU A 10 3.26 0.87 38.67
CA LEU A 10 2.81 -0.02 37.61
C LEU A 10 3.15 0.62 36.27
N VAL A 11 4.29 0.26 35.70
CA VAL A 11 4.67 0.63 34.33
C VAL A 11 3.80 -0.17 33.36
N LEU A 12 2.73 0.44 32.84
CA LEU A 12 1.99 -0.09 31.70
C LEU A 12 2.90 0.00 30.45
N LEU A 13 3.52 -1.11 30.10
CA LEU A 13 4.11 -1.26 28.76
C LEU A 13 2.95 -1.34 27.75
N LEU A 14 2.65 -0.21 27.10
CA LEU A 14 1.84 -0.23 25.89
C LEU A 14 2.65 -0.95 24.82
N ALA A 15 2.36 -2.23 24.61
CA ALA A 15 2.81 -2.98 23.44
C ALA A 15 2.16 -2.35 22.22
N ALA A 16 2.84 -1.41 21.56
CA ALA A 16 2.46 -0.92 20.25
C ALA A 16 2.64 -2.07 19.27
N SER A 17 1.53 -2.75 18.90
CA SER A 17 1.53 -3.70 17.81
C SER A 17 1.94 -2.96 16.53
N PRO A 18 2.90 -3.48 15.72
CA PRO A 18 3.24 -2.87 14.45
C PRO A 18 2.00 -2.88 13.55
N ALA A 19 1.36 -1.73 13.40
CA ALA A 19 0.28 -1.56 12.44
C ALA A 19 0.92 -1.40 11.06
N PHE A 20 0.82 -2.41 10.20
CA PHE A 20 1.15 -2.26 8.80
C PHE A 20 0.03 -1.45 8.14
N ALA A 21 0.40 -0.36 7.48
CA ALA A 21 -0.52 0.51 6.78
C ALA A 21 -0.51 0.15 5.28
N ALA A 22 -1.67 -0.20 4.74
CA ALA A 22 -1.92 -0.31 3.30
C ALA A 22 -2.64 0.95 2.80
N SER A 23 -2.83 1.09 1.47
CA SER A 23 -3.58 2.20 0.87
C SER A 23 -5.09 2.11 1.09
N PHE A 24 -5.56 1.00 1.60
CA PHE A 24 -6.96 0.73 1.94
C PHE A 24 -7.10 0.39 3.44
N ASP A 25 -8.33 0.44 3.94
CA ASP A 25 -8.60 0.16 5.35
C ASP A 25 -8.48 -1.34 5.67
N CYS A 26 -7.40 -1.70 6.35
CA CYS A 26 -7.14 -3.08 6.75
C CYS A 26 -8.18 -3.65 7.73
N ASN A 27 -8.91 -2.80 8.46
CA ASN A 27 -10.00 -3.26 9.33
C ASN A 27 -11.22 -3.74 8.53
N LYS A 28 -11.34 -3.33 7.27
CA LYS A 28 -12.41 -3.73 6.34
C LYS A 28 -11.95 -4.79 5.34
N ALA A 29 -10.68 -5.17 5.36
CA ALA A 29 -10.14 -6.19 4.46
C ALA A 29 -10.80 -7.54 4.72
N SER A 30 -11.28 -8.19 3.66
CA SER A 30 -11.92 -9.50 3.70
C SER A 30 -11.42 -10.46 2.62
N ALA A 31 -10.97 -9.94 1.47
CA ALA A 31 -10.41 -10.74 0.41
C ALA A 31 -9.02 -11.29 0.80
N MET A 32 -8.66 -12.46 0.28
CA MET A 32 -7.41 -13.14 0.64
C MET A 32 -6.18 -12.32 0.27
N ASP A 33 -6.18 -11.65 -0.87
CA ASP A 33 -5.10 -10.76 -1.31
C ASP A 33 -5.00 -9.51 -0.41
N GLU A 34 -6.11 -8.90 -0.04
CA GLU A 34 -6.15 -7.75 0.88
C GLU A 34 -5.59 -8.12 2.26
N LEU A 35 -6.03 -9.25 2.82
CA LEU A 35 -5.52 -9.74 4.10
C LEU A 35 -4.02 -10.04 4.05
N ALA A 36 -3.52 -10.62 2.97
CA ALA A 36 -2.11 -10.88 2.79
C ALA A 36 -1.30 -9.58 2.73
N VAL A 37 -1.78 -8.56 2.02
CA VAL A 37 -1.15 -7.22 1.96
C VAL A 37 -1.12 -6.58 3.34
N CYS A 38 -2.22 -6.62 4.09
CA CYS A 38 -2.31 -6.04 5.42
C CYS A 38 -1.41 -6.72 6.46
N ASN A 39 -1.12 -8.02 6.29
CA ASN A 39 -0.33 -8.82 7.22
C ASN A 39 1.16 -9.00 6.81
N ASP A 40 1.59 -8.34 5.75
CA ASP A 40 2.97 -8.38 5.27
C ASP A 40 3.50 -6.96 5.08
N ARG A 41 4.57 -6.62 5.76
CA ARG A 41 5.14 -5.27 5.74
C ARG A 41 5.59 -4.85 4.34
N GLU A 42 6.31 -5.72 3.64
CA GLU A 42 6.81 -5.44 2.28
C GLU A 42 5.63 -5.20 1.32
N LEU A 43 4.60 -6.05 1.38
CA LEU A 43 3.40 -5.89 0.55
C LEU A 43 2.64 -4.61 0.87
N SER A 44 2.52 -4.24 2.14
CA SER A 44 1.91 -2.96 2.55
C SER A 44 2.69 -1.77 2.01
N GLU A 45 4.01 -1.80 2.06
CA GLU A 45 4.87 -0.72 1.52
C GLU A 45 4.77 -0.62 0.00
N LEU A 46 4.73 -1.75 -0.71
CA LEU A 46 4.52 -1.79 -2.17
C LEU A 46 3.13 -1.26 -2.55
N ASP A 47 2.11 -1.61 -1.79
CA ASP A 47 0.75 -1.13 -2.01
C ASP A 47 0.65 0.39 -1.88
N ILE A 48 1.20 0.97 -0.82
CA ILE A 48 1.22 2.42 -0.62
C ILE A 48 1.99 3.11 -1.75
N ARG A 49 3.14 2.57 -2.15
CA ARG A 49 3.93 3.12 -3.25
C ARG A 49 3.13 3.11 -4.56
N MET A 50 2.54 2.00 -4.90
CA MET A 50 1.71 1.84 -6.10
C MET A 50 0.54 2.82 -6.10
N ALA A 51 -0.21 2.88 -5.00
CA ALA A 51 -1.38 3.75 -4.88
C ALA A 51 -1.01 5.24 -4.95
N THR A 52 0.09 5.64 -4.31
CA THR A 52 0.59 7.01 -4.37
C THR A 52 1.00 7.40 -5.79
N MET A 53 1.73 6.55 -6.49
CA MET A 53 2.11 6.79 -7.88
C MET A 53 0.90 6.89 -8.81
N PHE A 54 -0.07 5.99 -8.65
CA PHE A 54 -1.31 6.02 -9.41
C PHE A 54 -2.07 7.33 -9.22
N ASP A 55 -2.23 7.77 -7.98
CA ASP A 55 -2.95 9.01 -7.64
C ASP A 55 -2.25 10.24 -8.23
N LEU A 56 -0.95 10.36 -8.04
CA LEU A 56 -0.17 11.49 -8.56
C LEU A 56 -0.19 11.54 -10.10
N ILE A 57 0.04 10.41 -10.77
CA ILE A 57 0.11 10.34 -12.23
C ILE A 57 -1.25 10.66 -12.85
N THR A 58 -2.34 10.10 -12.33
CA THR A 58 -3.70 10.36 -12.83
C THR A 58 -4.12 11.82 -12.61
N GLY A 59 -3.57 12.50 -11.62
CA GLY A 59 -3.76 13.93 -11.40
C GLY A 59 -3.00 14.83 -12.38
N LEU A 60 -1.95 14.32 -13.04
CA LEU A 60 -1.07 15.09 -13.91
C LEU A 60 -1.34 14.92 -15.41
N VAL A 61 -2.14 13.94 -15.80
CA VAL A 61 -2.37 13.60 -17.21
C VAL A 61 -3.71 14.10 -17.72
N PRO A 62 -3.88 14.33 -19.04
CA PRO A 62 -5.16 14.64 -19.65
C PRO A 62 -6.20 13.53 -19.44
N MET A 63 -7.48 13.87 -19.53
CA MET A 63 -8.59 12.95 -19.23
C MET A 63 -8.56 11.64 -20.00
N GLY A 64 -8.20 11.65 -21.29
CA GLY A 64 -8.10 10.42 -22.09
C GLY A 64 -7.01 9.48 -21.60
N THR A 65 -5.84 10.01 -21.28
CA THR A 65 -4.73 9.24 -20.69
C THR A 65 -5.08 8.76 -19.29
N ARG A 66 -5.75 9.60 -18.50
CA ARG A 66 -6.25 9.22 -17.16
C ARG A 66 -7.17 8.01 -17.24
N GLY A 67 -8.15 8.02 -18.15
CA GLY A 67 -9.08 6.92 -18.36
C GLY A 67 -8.35 5.61 -18.70
N ALA A 68 -7.37 5.66 -19.60
CA ALA A 68 -6.54 4.51 -19.95
C ALA A 68 -5.78 3.94 -18.74
N ILE A 69 -5.15 4.79 -17.94
CA ILE A 69 -4.41 4.37 -16.73
C ILE A 69 -5.36 3.79 -15.67
N GLN A 70 -6.58 4.32 -15.56
CA GLN A 70 -7.62 3.79 -14.67
C GLN A 70 -8.10 2.40 -15.12
N ASP A 71 -8.27 2.18 -16.41
CA ASP A 71 -8.62 0.87 -16.97
C ASP A 71 -7.50 -0.15 -16.74
N GLU A 72 -6.24 0.24 -16.92
CA GLU A 72 -5.08 -0.58 -16.57
C GLU A 72 -5.09 -0.95 -15.07
N GLN A 73 -5.43 -0.01 -14.21
CA GLN A 73 -5.51 -0.25 -12.76
C GLN A 73 -6.60 -1.27 -12.42
N LEU A 74 -7.76 -1.18 -13.04
CA LEU A 74 -8.84 -2.15 -12.83
C LEU A 74 -8.43 -3.55 -13.31
N ALA A 75 -7.75 -3.67 -14.45
CA ALA A 75 -7.22 -4.93 -14.94
C ALA A 75 -6.18 -5.51 -13.97
N TRP A 76 -5.25 -4.68 -13.50
CA TRP A 76 -4.24 -5.10 -12.53
C TRP A 76 -4.86 -5.56 -11.18
N LEU A 77 -5.91 -4.91 -10.69
CA LEU A 77 -6.59 -5.34 -9.46
C LEU A 77 -7.15 -6.76 -9.59
N LYS A 78 -7.62 -7.16 -10.76
CA LYS A 78 -8.05 -8.53 -11.03
C LYS A 78 -6.89 -9.52 -10.97
N GLU A 79 -5.73 -9.14 -11.52
CA GLU A 79 -4.50 -9.95 -11.44
C GLU A 79 -4.03 -10.11 -10.00
N ARG A 80 -4.05 -9.04 -9.20
CA ARG A 80 -3.73 -9.09 -7.78
C ARG A 80 -4.67 -10.04 -7.02
N THR A 81 -5.97 -9.93 -7.25
CA THR A 81 -6.98 -10.82 -6.65
C THR A 81 -6.73 -12.29 -7.00
N ALA A 82 -6.30 -12.58 -8.23
CA ALA A 82 -5.97 -13.94 -8.67
C ALA A 82 -4.76 -14.56 -7.93
N CYS A 83 -3.88 -13.73 -7.36
CA CYS A 83 -2.78 -14.21 -6.50
C CYS A 83 -3.30 -14.81 -5.18
N ALA A 84 -4.51 -14.49 -4.75
CA ALA A 84 -5.05 -14.85 -3.44
C ALA A 84 -4.05 -14.49 -2.31
N SER A 85 -3.65 -15.42 -1.46
CA SER A 85 -2.70 -15.20 -0.37
C SER A 85 -1.23 -15.51 -0.71
N ASP A 86 -0.92 -15.80 -1.97
CA ASP A 86 0.44 -16.08 -2.42
C ASP A 86 1.28 -14.80 -2.43
N ARG A 87 2.10 -14.62 -1.41
CA ARG A 87 2.93 -13.42 -1.20
C ARG A 87 3.95 -13.21 -2.31
N SER A 88 4.52 -14.26 -2.87
CA SER A 88 5.45 -14.18 -3.99
C SER A 88 4.77 -13.69 -5.27
N CYS A 89 3.58 -14.21 -5.57
CA CYS A 89 2.73 -13.73 -6.65
C CYS A 89 2.36 -12.24 -6.45
N LEU A 90 1.93 -11.87 -5.25
CA LEU A 90 1.59 -10.49 -4.91
C LEU A 90 2.78 -9.54 -5.08
N ARG A 91 3.97 -9.89 -4.60
CA ARG A 91 5.18 -9.07 -4.80
C ARG A 91 5.49 -8.83 -6.28
N ARG A 92 5.43 -9.87 -7.10
CA ARG A 92 5.63 -9.73 -8.55
C ARG A 92 4.58 -8.83 -9.19
N SER A 93 3.32 -9.02 -8.82
CA SER A 93 2.19 -8.24 -9.31
C SER A 93 2.36 -6.74 -9.00
N TYR A 94 2.68 -6.39 -7.76
CA TYR A 94 2.94 -5.01 -7.35
C TYR A 94 4.13 -4.39 -8.09
N ARG A 95 5.24 -5.10 -8.20
CA ARG A 95 6.43 -4.61 -8.90
C ARG A 95 6.15 -4.35 -10.37
N THR A 96 5.45 -5.26 -11.05
CA THR A 96 5.03 -5.08 -12.44
C THR A 96 4.15 -3.84 -12.59
N ARG A 97 3.20 -3.62 -11.68
CA ARG A 97 2.34 -2.43 -11.72
C ARG A 97 3.11 -1.14 -11.46
N ILE A 98 4.01 -1.14 -10.48
CA ILE A 98 4.87 0.01 -10.18
C ILE A 98 5.74 0.34 -11.39
N ASP A 99 6.32 -0.64 -12.07
CA ASP A 99 7.12 -0.43 -13.28
C ASP A 99 6.30 0.18 -14.43
N ALA A 100 5.04 -0.25 -14.60
CA ALA A 100 4.12 0.33 -15.58
C ALA A 100 3.79 1.79 -15.25
N LEU A 101 3.51 2.10 -13.99
CA LEU A 101 3.29 3.48 -13.53
C LEU A 101 4.55 4.33 -13.67
N GLN A 102 5.73 3.77 -13.42
CA GLN A 102 6.99 4.48 -13.62
C GLN A 102 7.19 4.90 -15.08
N LYS A 103 6.81 4.08 -16.04
CA LYS A 103 6.86 4.43 -17.47
C LYS A 103 5.94 5.61 -17.80
N HIS A 104 4.73 5.64 -17.25
CA HIS A 104 3.84 6.80 -17.39
C HIS A 104 4.46 8.08 -16.80
N TYR A 105 5.07 7.97 -15.63
CA TYR A 105 5.77 9.09 -15.01
C TYR A 105 6.95 9.58 -15.86
N ASP A 106 7.77 8.67 -16.38
CA ASP A 106 8.92 9.00 -17.22
C ASP A 106 8.49 9.70 -18.53
N ASP A 107 7.35 9.29 -19.11
CA ASP A 107 6.76 9.95 -20.27
C ASP A 107 6.30 11.39 -19.94
N ILE A 108 5.65 11.60 -18.80
CA ILE A 108 5.30 12.95 -18.32
C ILE A 108 6.58 13.79 -18.17
N ARG A 109 7.57 13.28 -17.45
CA ARG A 109 8.84 13.98 -17.17
C ARG A 109 9.59 14.34 -18.44
N SER A 110 9.53 13.53 -19.48
CA SER A 110 10.21 13.77 -20.75
C SER A 110 9.67 14.98 -21.52
N ARG A 111 8.44 15.41 -21.20
CA ARG A 111 7.77 16.57 -21.82
C ARG A 111 8.03 17.87 -21.07
N GLY A 112 8.61 17.81 -19.85
CA GLY A 112 8.93 18.97 -19.03
C GLY A 112 10.27 19.61 -19.36
N PRO A 113 10.63 20.71 -18.63
CA PRO A 113 10.10 21.18 -17.35
C PRO A 113 8.72 21.85 -17.43
N PHE A 114 7.93 21.72 -16.34
CA PHE A 114 6.61 22.32 -16.19
C PHE A 114 6.68 23.61 -15.36
#